data_4e19c0d72c88e255441332bf9510fbbf
#
_entry.id   4e19c0d72c88e255441332bf9510fbbf
#
_cell.length_a   1.000
_cell.length_b   1.000
_cell.length_c   1.000
_cell.angle_alpha   90.00
_cell.angle_beta   90.00
_cell.angle_gamma   90.00
#
_symmetry.space_group_name_H-M   'P 1'
#
loop_
_entity.id
_entity.type
_entity.pdbx_description
1 polymer ?
#
loop_
_entity_poly.entity_id
_entity_poly.type
_entity_poly.pdbx_seq_one_letter_code
_entity_poly.pdbx_strand_id
1 'polypeptide(L)'
;MSTVLGSSRQAVDVSPFTRLPDLALRTYGGAVVAASDESFAEREALIRPGRPEFRPHTFGPKGQVYDGWETRRRRGPGHDWAIVRLGLPGIIRGVIVDTAWFKGNYPPYASVEACAAEGHPSVDELSGWVEIVAKSPLSGDAVHEFPVADPRRFTHVRLNIFPDGGVARLRVHGEVVPDRTFLDGLTVDLAALENGARVVSCSDEFYSSPNNVIAPGLARHQAEGWETARRRGGGNDWLIVALAGPGMVAVAELDTANLIYNAPGAASLSGIDARRASLDDAGAWFPLLPRTRLQPDTRHRFRLDDVRTVTHVRLDIYPDGGLARLRLLGALTRTSDPITFD
;
A
#
# COMPACT_ATOMS: atom_id res chain seq x y z
N MET A 1 -14.97 -21.98 -42.55
CA MET A 1 -15.77 -21.55 -41.41
C MET A 1 -15.06 -22.06 -40.17
N SER A 2 -14.31 -21.21 -39.52
CA SER A 2 -13.58 -21.56 -38.30
C SER A 2 -13.98 -20.50 -37.24
N THR A 3 -14.76 -20.96 -36.28
CA THR A 3 -15.34 -20.13 -35.20
C THR A 3 -14.26 -19.89 -34.15
N VAL A 4 -13.80 -18.67 -34.04
CA VAL A 4 -12.90 -18.22 -32.95
C VAL A 4 -13.76 -18.03 -31.71
N LEU A 5 -13.62 -18.94 -30.74
CA LEU A 5 -14.16 -18.79 -29.40
C LEU A 5 -13.36 -17.70 -28.66
N GLY A 6 -13.95 -16.53 -28.51
CA GLY A 6 -13.46 -15.50 -27.63
C GLY A 6 -13.62 -15.96 -26.17
N SER A 7 -12.51 -16.22 -25.47
CA SER A 7 -12.51 -16.40 -24.02
C SER A 7 -12.73 -15.04 -23.35
N SER A 8 -13.95 -14.78 -22.91
CA SER A 8 -14.23 -13.71 -21.97
C SER A 8 -13.49 -14.02 -20.66
N ARG A 9 -12.43 -13.28 -20.36
CA ARG A 9 -11.88 -13.23 -19.00
C ARG A 9 -12.99 -12.71 -18.11
N GLN A 10 -13.57 -13.57 -17.28
CA GLN A 10 -14.40 -13.13 -16.17
C GLN A 10 -13.56 -12.17 -15.33
N ALA A 11 -14.04 -10.95 -15.17
CA ALA A 11 -13.50 -10.02 -14.17
C ALA A 11 -13.64 -10.74 -12.81
N VAL A 12 -12.51 -11.03 -12.17
CA VAL A 12 -12.52 -11.52 -10.79
C VAL A 12 -13.09 -10.36 -9.98
N ASP A 13 -14.19 -10.62 -9.30
CA ASP A 13 -14.83 -9.64 -8.42
C ASP A 13 -13.88 -9.44 -7.22
N VAL A 14 -13.06 -8.40 -7.30
CA VAL A 14 -12.02 -8.09 -6.31
C VAL A 14 -12.67 -7.28 -5.21
N SER A 15 -12.57 -7.73 -3.96
CA SER A 15 -13.14 -7.02 -2.80
C SER A 15 -12.67 -5.56 -2.77
N PRO A 16 -13.57 -4.59 -2.55
CA PRO A 16 -13.23 -3.16 -2.63
C PRO A 16 -12.04 -2.74 -1.77
N PHE A 17 -11.82 -3.41 -0.63
CA PHE A 17 -10.73 -3.09 0.28
C PHE A 17 -9.33 -3.39 -0.30
N THR A 18 -9.20 -4.26 -1.30
CA THR A 18 -7.90 -4.62 -1.90
C THR A 18 -7.27 -3.48 -2.71
N ARG A 19 -8.04 -2.42 -3.00
CA ARG A 19 -7.52 -1.19 -3.60
C ARG A 19 -6.80 -0.30 -2.59
N LEU A 20 -7.02 -0.52 -1.29
CA LEU A 20 -6.33 0.19 -0.23
C LEU A 20 -4.91 -0.36 -0.06
N PRO A 21 -3.96 0.43 0.48
CA PRO A 21 -2.60 -0.04 0.74
C PRO A 21 -2.59 -1.23 1.70
N ASP A 22 -1.63 -2.12 1.51
CA ASP A 22 -1.32 -3.20 2.45
C ASP A 22 -0.47 -2.65 3.60
N LEU A 23 -1.10 -2.42 4.75
CA LEU A 23 -0.49 -1.81 5.92
C LEU A 23 0.64 -2.66 6.52
N ALA A 24 0.63 -3.98 6.26
CA ALA A 24 1.60 -4.94 6.78
C ALA A 24 2.82 -5.11 5.86
N LEU A 25 2.81 -4.55 4.65
CA LEU A 25 3.80 -4.84 3.62
C LEU A 25 5.23 -4.53 4.07
N ARG A 26 6.17 -5.46 3.82
CA ARG A 26 7.59 -5.29 4.20
C ARG A 26 8.21 -4.02 3.65
N THR A 27 7.91 -3.67 2.39
CA THR A 27 8.43 -2.45 1.75
C THR A 27 7.87 -1.16 2.32
N TYR A 28 6.80 -1.23 3.11
CA TYR A 28 6.23 -0.10 3.84
C TYR A 28 6.67 -0.06 5.31
N GLY A 29 7.62 -0.92 5.70
CA GLY A 29 8.16 -0.97 7.05
C GLY A 29 7.50 -2.01 7.96
N GLY A 30 6.61 -2.86 7.43
CA GLY A 30 6.04 -3.99 8.18
C GLY A 30 7.11 -4.97 8.66
N ALA A 31 6.88 -5.62 9.79
CA ALA A 31 7.80 -6.61 10.37
C ALA A 31 7.04 -7.71 11.11
N VAL A 32 7.42 -8.97 10.91
CA VAL A 32 6.92 -10.08 11.74
C VAL A 32 7.75 -10.14 13.01
N VAL A 33 7.26 -9.52 14.07
CA VAL A 33 8.01 -9.31 15.32
C VAL A 33 8.12 -10.58 16.18
N ALA A 34 7.16 -11.51 16.05
CA ALA A 34 7.20 -12.79 16.75
C ALA A 34 6.39 -13.85 15.99
N ALA A 35 6.74 -15.12 16.20
CA ALA A 35 5.95 -16.28 15.80
C ALA A 35 6.13 -17.41 16.81
N SER A 36 5.13 -18.26 16.95
CA SER A 36 5.18 -19.44 17.84
C SER A 36 6.17 -20.50 17.34
N ASP A 37 6.27 -20.65 16.02
CA ASP A 37 7.16 -21.59 15.33
C ASP A 37 7.45 -21.11 13.91
N GLU A 38 8.63 -21.44 13.39
CA GLU A 38 9.06 -21.19 12.01
C GLU A 38 10.04 -22.29 11.54
N SER A 39 9.75 -23.51 11.97
CA SER A 39 10.68 -24.63 11.78
C SER A 39 10.88 -24.99 10.33
N PHE A 40 9.87 -24.91 9.47
CA PHE A 40 9.97 -25.29 8.06
C PHE A 40 10.19 -24.07 7.14
N ALA A 41 9.52 -22.95 7.40
CA ALA A 41 9.71 -21.74 6.61
C ALA A 41 9.60 -20.47 7.45
N GLU A 42 10.40 -19.48 7.10
CA GLU A 42 10.58 -18.25 7.87
C GLU A 42 9.34 -17.35 7.86
N ARG A 43 8.98 -16.83 9.03
CA ARG A 43 7.83 -15.96 9.25
C ARG A 43 7.82 -14.68 8.40
N GLU A 44 9.00 -14.15 8.05
CA GLU A 44 9.13 -12.92 7.25
C GLU A 44 8.51 -13.06 5.84
N ALA A 45 8.33 -14.28 5.34
CA ALA A 45 7.67 -14.52 4.07
C ALA A 45 6.21 -14.05 4.05
N LEU A 46 5.52 -14.01 5.21
CA LEU A 46 4.12 -13.56 5.34
C LEU A 46 3.85 -12.19 4.72
N ILE A 47 4.81 -11.27 4.86
CA ILE A 47 4.64 -9.86 4.48
C ILE A 47 5.53 -9.42 3.31
N ARG A 48 6.16 -10.38 2.61
CA ARG A 48 6.94 -10.09 1.39
C ARG A 48 6.07 -9.45 0.31
N PRO A 49 6.59 -8.50 -0.47
CA PRO A 49 5.90 -7.99 -1.65
C PRO A 49 5.75 -9.10 -2.71
N GLY A 50 4.80 -8.91 -3.62
CA GLY A 50 4.56 -9.83 -4.72
C GLY A 50 3.75 -11.08 -4.35
N ARG A 51 3.43 -11.83 -5.38
CA ARG A 51 2.74 -13.12 -5.25
C ARG A 51 3.71 -14.20 -4.80
N PRO A 52 3.22 -15.24 -4.08
CA PRO A 52 4.05 -16.38 -3.73
C PRO A 52 4.54 -17.11 -4.97
N GLU A 53 5.82 -17.54 -4.95
CA GLU A 53 6.44 -18.28 -6.04
C GLU A 53 6.55 -19.77 -5.70
N PHE A 54 6.23 -20.62 -6.66
CA PHE A 54 6.53 -22.05 -6.55
C PHE A 54 7.92 -22.35 -7.12
N ARG A 55 8.78 -22.93 -6.30
CA ARG A 55 10.13 -23.36 -6.69
C ARG A 55 10.24 -24.89 -6.59
N PRO A 56 9.86 -25.63 -7.64
CA PRO A 56 9.86 -27.08 -7.62
C PRO A 56 11.29 -27.62 -7.40
N HIS A 57 11.40 -28.73 -6.69
CA HIS A 57 12.66 -29.44 -6.44
C HIS A 57 13.79 -28.58 -5.81
N THR A 58 13.43 -27.50 -5.12
CA THR A 58 14.37 -26.66 -4.41
C THR A 58 14.36 -27.06 -2.94
N PHE A 59 15.53 -27.48 -2.43
CA PHE A 59 15.69 -27.92 -1.04
C PHE A 59 16.71 -27.03 -0.32
N GLY A 60 16.42 -26.70 0.91
CA GLY A 60 17.29 -25.96 1.83
C GLY A 60 17.58 -26.79 3.09
N PRO A 61 18.24 -26.20 4.08
CA PRO A 61 18.55 -26.88 5.35
C PRO A 61 17.31 -27.39 6.11
N LYS A 62 16.15 -26.81 5.86
CA LYS A 62 14.87 -27.14 6.49
C LYS A 62 13.98 -28.07 5.63
N GLY A 63 14.46 -28.58 4.52
CA GLY A 63 13.70 -29.41 3.57
C GLY A 63 13.31 -28.67 2.29
N GLN A 64 12.18 -29.01 1.68
CA GLN A 64 11.70 -28.34 0.49
C GLN A 64 11.38 -26.87 0.79
N VAL A 65 11.83 -25.97 -0.09
CA VAL A 65 11.62 -24.53 0.06
C VAL A 65 10.22 -24.15 -0.39
N TYR A 66 9.44 -23.59 0.53
CA TYR A 66 8.14 -22.95 0.26
C TYR A 66 8.27 -21.43 0.42
N ASP A 67 7.63 -20.66 -0.44
CA ASP A 67 7.59 -19.20 -0.33
C ASP A 67 6.38 -18.78 0.53
N GLY A 68 6.57 -18.94 1.85
CA GLY A 68 5.58 -18.66 2.88
C GLY A 68 6.16 -18.92 4.26
N TRP A 69 5.34 -18.74 5.28
CA TRP A 69 5.61 -19.15 6.66
C TRP A 69 5.04 -20.53 6.89
N GLU A 70 5.83 -21.46 7.49
CA GLU A 70 5.36 -22.80 7.76
C GLU A 70 5.88 -23.30 9.12
N THR A 71 4.94 -23.76 9.95
CA THR A 71 5.21 -24.33 11.25
C THR A 71 5.30 -25.86 11.21
N ARG A 72 5.96 -26.45 12.19
CA ARG A 72 5.95 -27.91 12.34
C ARG A 72 4.57 -28.39 12.80
N ARG A 73 4.27 -29.65 12.48
CA ARG A 73 3.03 -30.28 12.92
C ARG A 73 2.95 -30.29 14.46
N ARG A 74 1.91 -29.64 14.99
CA ARG A 74 1.63 -29.61 16.42
C ARG A 74 1.04 -30.94 16.88
N ARG A 75 1.66 -31.53 17.92
CA ARG A 75 1.22 -32.82 18.48
C ARG A 75 0.50 -32.67 19.83
N GLY A 76 0.38 -31.46 20.32
CA GLY A 76 -0.30 -31.13 21.60
C GLY A 76 -1.42 -30.12 21.38
N PRO A 77 -2.20 -29.79 22.44
CA PRO A 77 -3.23 -28.77 22.35
C PRO A 77 -2.65 -27.39 22.04
N GLY A 78 -3.50 -26.50 21.49
CA GLY A 78 -3.13 -25.13 21.15
C GLY A 78 -3.14 -24.88 19.65
N HIS A 79 -2.55 -23.76 19.26
CA HIS A 79 -2.46 -23.33 17.86
C HIS A 79 -1.18 -22.52 17.66
N ASP A 80 -0.81 -22.31 16.42
CA ASP A 80 0.34 -21.49 16.07
C ASP A 80 -0.10 -20.08 15.69
N TRP A 81 0.82 -19.13 15.82
CA TRP A 81 0.53 -17.72 15.58
C TRP A 81 1.76 -16.95 15.13
N ALA A 82 1.54 -15.83 14.44
CA ALA A 82 2.54 -14.85 14.10
C ALA A 82 2.01 -13.44 14.39
N ILE A 83 2.87 -12.57 14.95
CA ILE A 83 2.55 -11.16 15.23
C ILE A 83 3.28 -10.29 14.23
N VAL A 84 2.51 -9.45 13.54
CA VAL A 84 3.00 -8.49 12.57
C VAL A 84 2.80 -7.08 13.11
N ARG A 85 3.88 -6.33 13.25
CA ARG A 85 3.83 -4.88 13.40
C ARG A 85 3.54 -4.27 12.03
N LEU A 86 2.48 -3.49 11.93
CA LEU A 86 2.15 -2.76 10.71
C LEU A 86 3.23 -1.73 10.39
N GLY A 87 3.63 -1.64 9.15
CA GLY A 87 4.52 -0.58 8.68
C GLY A 87 3.81 0.76 8.58
N LEU A 88 2.51 0.69 8.33
CA LEU A 88 1.60 1.83 8.25
C LEU A 88 0.46 1.61 9.25
N PRO A 89 0.50 2.20 10.45
CA PRO A 89 -0.61 2.14 11.38
C PRO A 89 -1.88 2.74 10.79
N GLY A 90 -3.03 2.09 11.00
CA GLY A 90 -4.25 2.56 10.34
C GLY A 90 -5.52 1.79 10.72
N ILE A 91 -6.61 2.13 10.05
CA ILE A 91 -7.91 1.47 10.15
C ILE A 91 -7.93 0.33 9.15
N ILE A 92 -8.02 -0.90 9.65
CA ILE A 92 -8.04 -2.11 8.81
C ILE A 92 -9.42 -2.24 8.17
N ARG A 93 -9.48 -2.43 6.85
CA ARG A 93 -10.70 -2.64 6.07
C ARG A 93 -10.85 -4.05 5.54
N GLY A 94 -9.77 -4.79 5.50
CA GLY A 94 -9.80 -6.19 5.11
C GLY A 94 -8.48 -6.89 5.32
N VAL A 95 -8.55 -8.20 5.46
CA VAL A 95 -7.40 -9.09 5.62
C VAL A 95 -7.46 -10.16 4.55
N ILE A 96 -6.32 -10.50 3.97
CA ILE A 96 -6.15 -11.64 3.08
C ILE A 96 -5.22 -12.65 3.73
N VAL A 97 -5.68 -13.91 3.81
CA VAL A 97 -4.85 -15.06 4.15
C VAL A 97 -4.68 -15.89 2.88
N ASP A 98 -3.48 -15.92 2.34
CA ASP A 98 -3.14 -16.64 1.12
C ASP A 98 -2.41 -17.93 1.46
N THR A 99 -2.96 -19.07 1.04
CA THR A 99 -2.39 -20.40 1.21
C THR A 99 -1.80 -20.95 -0.09
N ALA A 100 -1.49 -20.10 -1.06
CA ALA A 100 -0.95 -20.50 -2.35
C ALA A 100 0.22 -21.48 -2.18
N TRP A 101 0.21 -22.57 -2.95
CA TRP A 101 1.17 -23.69 -2.95
C TRP A 101 1.14 -24.59 -1.71
N PHE A 102 0.44 -24.24 -0.63
CA PHE A 102 0.21 -25.10 0.53
C PHE A 102 -1.05 -25.95 0.30
N LYS A 103 -0.91 -27.07 -0.44
CA LYS A 103 -2.03 -27.90 -0.85
C LYS A 103 -2.50 -28.90 0.21
N GLY A 104 -1.59 -29.45 0.99
CA GLY A 104 -1.88 -30.47 2.00
C GLY A 104 -1.44 -30.08 3.41
N ASN A 105 -0.65 -29.05 3.54
CA ASN A 105 -0.04 -28.56 4.78
C ASN A 105 -0.52 -27.13 5.15
N TYR A 106 -1.63 -26.67 4.56
CA TYR A 106 -2.30 -25.43 4.98
C TYR A 106 -3.06 -25.63 6.32
N PRO A 107 -3.23 -24.57 7.13
CA PRO A 107 -4.04 -24.65 8.33
C PRO A 107 -5.53 -24.73 7.98
N PRO A 108 -6.28 -25.69 8.58
CA PRO A 108 -7.72 -25.78 8.33
C PRO A 108 -8.54 -24.55 8.71
N TYR A 109 -8.06 -23.75 9.68
CA TYR A 109 -8.72 -22.52 10.13
C TYR A 109 -7.69 -21.46 10.47
N ALA A 110 -8.11 -20.19 10.33
CA ALA A 110 -7.38 -19.03 10.84
C ALA A 110 -8.32 -18.03 11.52
N SER A 111 -7.76 -17.21 12.41
CA SER A 111 -8.38 -15.99 12.92
C SER A 111 -7.36 -14.87 12.95
N VAL A 112 -7.83 -13.62 13.00
CA VAL A 112 -6.95 -12.46 13.11
C VAL A 112 -7.41 -11.56 14.24
N GLU A 113 -6.47 -11.19 15.10
CA GLU A 113 -6.65 -10.18 16.14
C GLU A 113 -5.80 -8.97 15.83
N ALA A 114 -6.20 -7.81 16.34
CA ALA A 114 -5.44 -6.57 16.21
C ALA A 114 -5.34 -5.85 17.55
N CYS A 115 -4.27 -5.09 17.75
CA CYS A 115 -4.14 -4.19 18.90
C CYS A 115 -3.53 -2.85 18.49
N ALA A 116 -3.76 -1.83 19.32
CA ALA A 116 -3.16 -0.52 19.20
C ALA A 116 -2.14 -0.35 20.34
N ALA A 117 -0.87 -0.21 19.98
CA ALA A 117 0.22 0.05 20.93
C ALA A 117 1.15 1.09 20.33
N GLU A 118 1.25 2.24 20.98
CA GLU A 118 2.08 3.33 20.51
C GLU A 118 3.54 3.15 20.94
N GLY A 119 4.44 3.84 20.26
CA GLY A 119 5.86 3.74 20.51
C GLY A 119 6.47 2.43 20.03
N HIS A 120 7.37 1.87 20.84
CA HIS A 120 8.13 0.65 20.49
C HIS A 120 8.03 -0.41 21.61
N PRO A 121 6.81 -0.92 21.92
CA PRO A 121 6.65 -1.92 22.95
C PRO A 121 7.36 -3.23 22.58
N SER A 122 7.80 -3.95 23.59
CA SER A 122 8.19 -5.36 23.44
C SER A 122 6.96 -6.22 23.13
N VAL A 123 7.17 -7.42 22.62
CA VAL A 123 6.06 -8.34 22.29
C VAL A 123 5.21 -8.68 23.52
N ASP A 124 5.85 -8.81 24.69
CA ASP A 124 5.18 -9.15 25.95
C ASP A 124 4.34 -8.00 26.53
N GLU A 125 4.59 -6.77 26.09
CA GLU A 125 3.80 -5.59 26.48
C GLU A 125 2.57 -5.38 25.59
N LEU A 126 2.47 -6.09 24.45
CA LEU A 126 1.32 -6.00 23.57
C LEU A 126 0.07 -6.58 24.25
N SER A 127 -0.94 -5.74 24.40
CA SER A 127 -2.18 -6.08 25.08
C SER A 127 -3.39 -5.45 24.38
N GLY A 128 -4.60 -5.71 24.88
CA GLY A 128 -5.82 -5.15 24.28
C GLY A 128 -6.16 -5.73 22.92
N TRP A 129 -5.78 -6.97 22.67
CA TRP A 129 -6.10 -7.70 21.45
C TRP A 129 -7.59 -7.83 21.23
N VAL A 130 -8.04 -7.53 20.01
CA VAL A 130 -9.44 -7.60 19.59
C VAL A 130 -9.52 -8.48 18.36
N GLU A 131 -10.43 -9.44 18.36
CA GLU A 131 -10.69 -10.26 17.17
C GLU A 131 -11.33 -9.39 16.08
N ILE A 132 -10.65 -9.28 14.92
CA ILE A 132 -11.12 -8.56 13.75
C ILE A 132 -11.54 -9.50 12.62
N VAL A 133 -11.06 -10.75 12.65
CA VAL A 133 -11.51 -11.85 11.80
C VAL A 133 -11.72 -13.05 12.70
N ALA A 134 -12.97 -13.48 12.83
CA ALA A 134 -13.34 -14.66 13.61
C ALA A 134 -12.71 -15.92 13.01
N LYS A 135 -12.55 -16.99 13.84
CA LYS A 135 -12.04 -18.26 13.38
C LYS A 135 -12.84 -18.77 12.18
N SER A 136 -12.21 -18.76 11.00
CA SER A 136 -12.80 -19.07 9.71
C SER A 136 -12.08 -20.23 9.03
N PRO A 137 -12.79 -21.07 8.26
CA PRO A 137 -12.19 -22.17 7.52
C PRO A 137 -11.31 -21.66 6.39
N LEU A 138 -10.22 -22.37 6.13
CA LEU A 138 -9.35 -22.12 4.98
C LEU A 138 -9.34 -23.36 4.07
N SER A 139 -8.96 -23.14 2.82
CA SER A 139 -8.67 -24.18 1.82
C SER A 139 -7.19 -24.09 1.42
N GLY A 140 -6.62 -25.18 0.94
CA GLY A 140 -5.26 -25.17 0.40
C GLY A 140 -5.20 -24.53 -0.97
N ASP A 141 -4.05 -23.91 -1.28
CA ASP A 141 -3.78 -23.29 -2.59
C ASP A 141 -4.86 -22.26 -3.00
N ALA A 142 -5.27 -21.41 -2.06
CA ALA A 142 -6.38 -20.46 -2.24
C ALA A 142 -6.12 -19.13 -1.54
N VAL A 143 -6.81 -18.10 -2.02
CA VAL A 143 -6.83 -16.76 -1.41
C VAL A 143 -8.13 -16.59 -0.65
N HIS A 144 -8.04 -16.19 0.62
CA HIS A 144 -9.20 -15.98 1.50
C HIS A 144 -9.26 -14.51 1.89
N GLU A 145 -10.36 -13.85 1.54
CA GLU A 145 -10.60 -12.44 1.76
C GLU A 145 -11.62 -12.24 2.89
N PHE A 146 -11.24 -11.45 3.89
CA PHE A 146 -12.04 -11.17 5.08
C PHE A 146 -12.25 -9.67 5.23
N PRO A 147 -13.43 -9.12 4.92
CA PRO A 147 -13.77 -7.74 5.22
C PRO A 147 -13.75 -7.46 6.73
N VAL A 148 -13.25 -6.28 7.11
CA VAL A 148 -13.18 -5.83 8.50
C VAL A 148 -13.96 -4.53 8.65
N ALA A 149 -14.88 -4.49 9.63
CA ALA A 149 -15.74 -3.32 9.88
C ALA A 149 -15.30 -2.47 11.09
N ASP A 150 -14.26 -2.89 11.81
CA ASP A 150 -13.77 -2.18 13.01
C ASP A 150 -13.17 -0.82 12.63
N PRO A 151 -13.69 0.31 13.17
CA PRO A 151 -13.23 1.65 12.81
C PRO A 151 -11.98 2.10 13.57
N ARG A 152 -11.48 1.29 14.50
CA ARG A 152 -10.32 1.68 15.33
C ARG A 152 -9.02 1.64 14.53
N ARG A 153 -8.08 2.49 14.93
CA ARG A 153 -6.70 2.45 14.45
C ARG A 153 -5.93 1.35 15.16
N PHE A 154 -5.19 0.56 14.38
CA PHE A 154 -4.34 -0.52 14.89
C PHE A 154 -2.89 -0.33 14.47
N THR A 155 -1.98 -0.92 15.24
CA THR A 155 -0.53 -0.91 15.00
C THR A 155 0.06 -2.30 14.81
N HIS A 156 -0.63 -3.33 15.33
CA HIS A 156 -0.21 -4.73 15.26
C HIS A 156 -1.38 -5.63 14.90
N VAL A 157 -1.10 -6.73 14.21
CA VAL A 157 -2.04 -7.82 13.98
C VAL A 157 -1.40 -9.14 14.40
N ARG A 158 -2.24 -10.09 14.89
CA ARG A 158 -1.84 -11.47 15.20
C ARG A 158 -2.65 -12.41 14.33
N LEU A 159 -1.96 -13.10 13.42
CA LEU A 159 -2.54 -14.21 12.69
C LEU A 159 -2.45 -15.47 13.55
N ASN A 160 -3.58 -16.08 13.87
CA ASN A 160 -3.66 -17.37 14.51
C ASN A 160 -4.03 -18.43 13.47
N ILE A 161 -3.32 -19.56 13.43
CA ILE A 161 -3.60 -20.70 12.56
C ILE A 161 -3.88 -21.95 13.37
N PHE A 162 -4.87 -22.75 12.99
CA PHE A 162 -5.34 -23.85 13.81
C PHE A 162 -5.30 -25.19 13.07
N PRO A 163 -4.59 -26.24 13.61
CA PRO A 163 -3.68 -26.14 14.76
C PRO A 163 -2.30 -25.62 14.36
N ASP A 164 -1.86 -25.88 13.13
CA ASP A 164 -0.56 -25.59 12.54
C ASP A 164 -0.69 -25.54 11.01
N GLY A 165 0.40 -25.23 10.29
CA GLY A 165 0.43 -25.33 8.84
C GLY A 165 1.23 -24.21 8.18
N GLY A 166 1.02 -24.05 6.88
CA GLY A 166 1.69 -23.06 6.04
C GLY A 166 0.74 -21.99 5.50
N VAL A 167 1.21 -20.75 5.53
CA VAL A 167 0.54 -19.56 4.96
C VAL A 167 1.55 -18.82 4.08
N ALA A 168 1.21 -18.64 2.81
CA ALA A 168 2.08 -17.99 1.85
C ALA A 168 2.20 -16.49 2.11
N ARG A 169 1.06 -15.81 2.28
CA ARG A 169 1.03 -14.35 2.55
C ARG A 169 -0.10 -13.98 3.50
N LEU A 170 0.18 -12.96 4.29
CA LEU A 170 -0.81 -12.18 5.02
C LEU A 170 -0.81 -10.77 4.44
N ARG A 171 -2.00 -10.26 4.04
CA ARG A 171 -2.18 -8.88 3.62
C ARG A 171 -3.19 -8.20 4.53
N VAL A 172 -2.92 -6.96 4.89
CA VAL A 172 -3.75 -6.16 5.80
C VAL A 172 -4.05 -4.85 5.12
N HIS A 173 -5.15 -4.80 4.41
CA HIS A 173 -5.54 -3.62 3.65
C HIS A 173 -6.32 -2.62 4.50
N GLY A 174 -5.98 -1.33 4.38
CA GLY A 174 -6.64 -0.31 5.18
C GLY A 174 -6.25 1.12 4.87
N GLU A 175 -6.82 2.02 5.66
CA GLU A 175 -6.58 3.45 5.59
C GLU A 175 -5.45 3.83 6.56
N VAL A 176 -4.42 4.49 6.07
CA VAL A 176 -3.30 4.92 6.91
C VAL A 176 -3.76 6.06 7.82
N VAL A 177 -3.50 5.93 9.11
CA VAL A 177 -3.76 6.96 10.13
C VAL A 177 -2.47 7.18 10.91
N PRO A 178 -1.64 8.17 10.50
CA PRO A 178 -0.37 8.44 11.15
C PRO A 178 -0.56 9.08 12.53
N ASP A 179 0.50 9.06 13.32
CA ASP A 179 0.58 9.90 14.50
C ASP A 179 0.85 11.36 14.10
N ARG A 180 -0.10 12.23 14.38
CA ARG A 180 -0.05 13.66 14.04
C ARG A 180 1.09 14.41 14.70
N THR A 181 1.62 13.92 15.82
CA THR A 181 2.75 14.56 16.52
C THR A 181 4.02 14.61 15.67
N PHE A 182 4.15 13.68 14.69
CA PHE A 182 5.26 13.67 13.74
C PHE A 182 5.00 14.50 12.47
N LEU A 183 3.85 15.16 12.37
CA LEU A 183 3.49 15.96 11.20
C LEU A 183 3.26 17.43 11.51
N ASP A 184 2.62 17.72 12.65
CA ASP A 184 2.16 19.07 12.99
C ASP A 184 3.35 20.01 13.28
N GLY A 185 3.40 21.14 12.56
CA GLY A 185 4.46 22.15 12.72
C GLY A 185 5.81 21.79 12.10
N LEU A 186 5.91 20.67 11.40
CA LEU A 186 7.12 20.20 10.72
C LEU A 186 7.00 20.36 9.20
N THR A 187 8.14 20.40 8.52
CA THR A 187 8.20 20.22 7.07
C THR A 187 8.29 18.74 6.79
N VAL A 188 7.23 18.19 6.18
CA VAL A 188 7.09 16.77 5.88
C VAL A 188 6.72 16.55 4.40
N ASP A 189 6.79 15.32 3.94
CA ASP A 189 6.24 14.96 2.62
C ASP A 189 4.72 14.81 2.74
N LEU A 190 3.98 15.79 2.24
CA LEU A 190 2.51 15.82 2.27
C LEU A 190 1.88 14.80 1.32
N ALA A 191 2.63 14.27 0.34
CA ALA A 191 2.19 13.21 -0.56
C ALA A 191 2.57 11.80 -0.09
N ALA A 192 3.31 11.67 1.02
CA ALA A 192 3.76 10.37 1.49
C ALA A 192 2.61 9.51 2.03
N LEU A 193 2.56 8.24 1.59
CA LEU A 193 1.59 7.25 2.05
C LEU A 193 1.65 7.07 3.58
N GLU A 194 2.87 7.02 4.15
CA GLU A 194 3.11 6.89 5.59
C GLU A 194 2.59 8.07 6.40
N ASN A 195 2.41 9.22 5.77
CA ASN A 195 1.84 10.43 6.38
C ASN A 195 0.32 10.53 6.18
N GLY A 196 -0.30 9.52 5.55
CA GLY A 196 -1.75 9.45 5.35
C GLY A 196 -2.23 9.98 3.99
N ALA A 197 -1.31 10.30 3.06
CA ALA A 197 -1.71 10.62 1.70
C ALA A 197 -2.23 9.37 0.96
N ARG A 198 -3.04 9.59 -0.07
CA ARG A 198 -3.59 8.51 -0.89
C ARG A 198 -3.85 8.99 -2.32
N VAL A 199 -3.68 8.11 -3.30
CA VAL A 199 -4.16 8.38 -4.64
C VAL A 199 -5.68 8.16 -4.67
N VAL A 200 -6.42 9.16 -5.12
CA VAL A 200 -7.90 9.12 -5.17
C VAL A 200 -8.43 8.78 -6.55
N SER A 201 -7.69 9.10 -7.61
CA SER A 201 -8.02 8.73 -8.98
C SER A 201 -6.81 8.84 -9.90
N CYS A 202 -6.83 8.14 -11.01
CA CYS A 202 -5.83 8.21 -12.07
C CYS A 202 -6.46 7.93 -13.44
N SER A 203 -5.75 8.29 -14.50
CA SER A 203 -6.17 8.00 -15.88
C SER A 203 -5.95 6.55 -16.28
N ASP A 204 -4.90 5.92 -15.76
CA ASP A 204 -4.46 4.59 -16.15
C ASP A 204 -3.63 3.94 -15.03
N GLU A 205 -3.83 2.65 -14.80
CA GLU A 205 -3.10 1.82 -13.84
C GLU A 205 -2.71 0.46 -14.45
N PHE A 206 -2.44 0.45 -15.73
CA PHE A 206 -2.29 -0.77 -16.53
C PHE A 206 -1.13 -1.67 -16.05
N TYR A 207 0.05 -1.10 -15.83
CA TYR A 207 1.24 -1.89 -15.44
C TYR A 207 1.41 -1.97 -13.93
N SER A 208 1.04 -0.93 -13.19
CA SER A 208 1.27 -0.87 -11.75
C SER A 208 0.32 0.08 -11.04
N SER A 209 0.12 -0.17 -9.73
CA SER A 209 -0.73 0.66 -8.89
C SER A 209 -0.22 2.10 -8.81
N PRO A 210 -1.11 3.10 -8.94
CA PRO A 210 -0.74 4.50 -8.77
C PRO A 210 -0.29 4.83 -7.33
N ASN A 211 -0.70 4.04 -6.32
CA ASN A 211 -0.22 4.20 -4.94
C ASN A 211 1.30 3.99 -4.79
N ASN A 212 1.93 3.29 -5.73
CA ASN A 212 3.38 3.10 -5.71
C ASN A 212 4.14 4.43 -5.77
N VAL A 213 3.60 5.45 -6.47
CA VAL A 213 4.28 6.74 -6.63
C VAL A 213 4.45 7.50 -5.32
N ILE A 214 3.58 7.24 -4.35
CA ILE A 214 3.62 7.86 -3.01
C ILE A 214 4.15 6.91 -1.92
N ALA A 215 4.59 5.70 -2.30
CA ALA A 215 5.11 4.70 -1.37
C ALA A 215 6.39 5.18 -0.65
N PRO A 216 6.65 4.70 0.58
CA PRO A 216 7.87 5.03 1.32
C PRO A 216 9.16 4.69 0.57
N GLY A 217 10.22 5.42 0.87
CA GLY A 217 11.56 5.16 0.35
C GLY A 217 11.71 5.33 -1.16
N LEU A 218 12.83 4.86 -1.71
CA LEU A 218 13.14 4.89 -3.13
C LEU A 218 12.61 3.63 -3.83
N ALA A 219 12.23 3.76 -5.11
CA ALA A 219 11.95 2.59 -5.94
C ALA A 219 13.25 1.86 -6.25
N ARG A 220 13.28 0.54 -6.04
CA ARG A 220 14.44 -0.33 -6.32
C ARG A 220 14.48 -0.77 -7.78
N HIS A 221 13.32 -0.79 -8.42
CA HIS A 221 13.13 -1.13 -9.82
C HIS A 221 11.84 -0.49 -10.35
N GLN A 222 11.66 -0.49 -11.67
CA GLN A 222 10.55 0.15 -12.38
C GLN A 222 9.16 -0.25 -11.85
N ALA A 223 8.91 -1.53 -11.57
CA ALA A 223 7.60 -2.01 -11.11
C ALA A 223 7.20 -1.51 -9.70
N GLU A 224 8.10 -0.86 -8.97
CA GLU A 224 7.79 -0.19 -7.70
C GLU A 224 7.36 1.28 -7.89
N GLY A 225 7.23 1.76 -9.12
CA GLY A 225 6.64 3.04 -9.49
C GLY A 225 5.22 2.88 -10.04
N TRP A 226 4.64 3.98 -10.47
CA TRP A 226 3.41 4.02 -11.28
C TRP A 226 3.79 4.06 -12.75
N GLU A 227 3.15 3.24 -13.58
CA GLU A 227 3.40 3.19 -15.01
C GLU A 227 2.10 2.95 -15.79
N THR A 228 1.86 3.79 -16.79
CA THR A 228 0.68 3.77 -17.64
C THR A 228 0.92 2.99 -18.94
N ALA A 229 -0.15 2.55 -19.58
CA ALA A 229 -0.10 2.00 -20.92
C ALA A 229 0.35 3.09 -21.92
N ARG A 230 1.05 2.67 -22.99
CA ARG A 230 1.46 3.59 -24.02
C ARG A 230 0.25 4.22 -24.72
N ARG A 231 0.15 5.54 -24.63
CA ARG A 231 -0.92 6.32 -25.25
C ARG A 231 -0.69 6.45 -26.76
N ARG A 232 -1.68 6.06 -27.55
CA ARG A 232 -1.65 6.19 -29.01
C ARG A 232 -2.53 7.31 -29.54
N GLY A 233 -3.33 7.95 -28.68
CA GLY A 233 -4.20 9.08 -28.98
C GLY A 233 -3.65 10.39 -28.41
N GLY A 234 -4.40 11.48 -28.60
CA GLY A 234 -4.10 12.77 -27.96
C GLY A 234 -4.33 12.75 -26.44
N GLY A 235 -3.87 13.80 -25.76
CA GLY A 235 -4.01 13.98 -24.32
C GLY A 235 -2.77 13.55 -23.55
N ASN A 236 -2.95 13.32 -22.26
CA ASN A 236 -1.89 12.94 -21.33
C ASN A 236 -2.44 12.05 -20.22
N ASP A 237 -1.55 11.40 -19.48
CA ASP A 237 -1.93 10.64 -18.30
C ASP A 237 -1.77 11.49 -17.03
N TRP A 238 -2.53 11.12 -16.01
CA TRP A 238 -2.61 11.89 -14.78
C TRP A 238 -3.02 11.04 -13.57
N LEU A 239 -2.70 11.54 -12.39
CA LEU A 239 -3.24 11.04 -11.12
C LEU A 239 -3.53 12.21 -10.17
N ILE A 240 -4.44 11.97 -9.21
CA ILE A 240 -4.78 12.92 -8.14
C ILE A 240 -4.44 12.29 -6.80
N VAL A 241 -3.67 13.02 -6.00
CA VAL A 241 -3.29 12.65 -4.63
C VAL A 241 -4.05 13.53 -3.65
N ALA A 242 -4.81 12.91 -2.74
CA ALA A 242 -5.22 13.55 -1.49
C ALA A 242 -4.01 13.59 -0.56
N LEU A 243 -3.65 14.78 -0.11
CA LEU A 243 -2.50 14.99 0.76
C LEU A 243 -2.77 14.49 2.20
N ALA A 244 -1.72 14.37 2.99
CA ALA A 244 -1.75 14.02 4.42
C ALA A 244 -2.69 14.92 5.26
N GLY A 245 -3.01 16.08 4.72
CA GLY A 245 -3.94 17.07 5.24
C GLY A 245 -3.81 18.38 4.47
N PRO A 246 -4.64 19.39 4.81
CA PRO A 246 -4.50 20.72 4.22
C PRO A 246 -3.11 21.28 4.52
N GLY A 247 -2.38 21.73 3.50
CA GLY A 247 -1.01 22.20 3.68
C GLY A 247 -0.51 23.09 2.55
N MET A 248 0.64 23.68 2.74
CA MET A 248 1.37 24.46 1.75
C MET A 248 2.56 23.66 1.26
N VAL A 249 2.68 23.45 -0.05
CA VAL A 249 3.79 22.71 -0.66
C VAL A 249 4.88 23.68 -1.08
N ALA A 250 6.09 23.46 -0.59
CA ALA A 250 7.24 24.31 -0.89
C ALA A 250 8.19 23.70 -1.94
N VAL A 251 8.28 22.37 -1.99
CA VAL A 251 9.15 21.65 -2.92
C VAL A 251 8.41 20.45 -3.49
N ALA A 252 8.46 20.29 -4.80
CA ALA A 252 8.06 19.07 -5.49
C ALA A 252 9.29 18.28 -5.93
N GLU A 253 9.29 16.97 -5.71
CA GLU A 253 10.26 16.04 -6.26
C GLU A 253 9.52 15.06 -7.18
N LEU A 254 9.92 15.02 -8.44
CA LEU A 254 9.42 14.10 -9.46
C LEU A 254 10.56 13.15 -9.83
N ASP A 255 10.43 11.89 -9.46
CA ASP A 255 11.49 10.91 -9.60
C ASP A 255 11.15 9.92 -10.73
N THR A 256 11.99 9.89 -11.76
CA THR A 256 11.92 8.96 -12.89
C THR A 256 12.96 7.84 -12.80
N ALA A 257 13.56 7.61 -11.62
CA ALA A 257 14.56 6.56 -11.41
C ALA A 257 14.06 5.19 -11.90
N ASN A 258 14.94 4.42 -12.50
CA ASN A 258 14.66 3.13 -13.14
C ASN A 258 13.78 3.18 -14.41
N LEU A 259 13.32 4.35 -14.85
CA LEU A 259 12.50 4.53 -16.04
C LEU A 259 13.38 5.11 -17.18
N ILE A 260 14.12 4.23 -17.85
CA ILE A 260 15.08 4.63 -18.88
C ILE A 260 14.37 4.93 -20.21
N TYR A 261 13.40 4.09 -20.60
CA TYR A 261 12.74 4.16 -21.92
C TYR A 261 11.29 4.66 -21.86
N ASN A 262 10.72 4.72 -20.68
CA ASN A 262 9.31 4.98 -20.42
C ASN A 262 9.08 6.12 -19.41
N ALA A 263 10.10 6.93 -19.15
CA ALA A 263 9.92 8.18 -18.45
C ALA A 263 9.08 9.16 -19.28
N PRO A 264 8.17 9.94 -18.69
CA PRO A 264 7.44 10.98 -19.40
C PRO A 264 8.38 12.10 -19.86
N GLY A 265 8.09 12.71 -21.01
CA GLY A 265 8.88 13.83 -21.54
C GLY A 265 8.72 15.11 -20.75
N ALA A 266 7.61 15.28 -20.05
CA ALA A 266 7.32 16.43 -19.19
C ALA A 266 6.25 16.09 -18.15
N ALA A 267 6.15 16.91 -17.10
CA ALA A 267 5.07 16.86 -16.12
C ALA A 267 4.62 18.26 -15.71
N SER A 268 3.42 18.35 -15.11
CA SER A 268 2.94 19.54 -14.43
C SER A 268 2.20 19.18 -13.16
N LEU A 269 2.10 20.09 -12.20
CA LEU A 269 1.33 19.94 -10.98
C LEU A 269 0.31 21.05 -10.86
N SER A 270 -0.91 20.67 -10.47
CA SER A 270 -1.97 21.61 -10.11
C SER A 270 -2.49 21.27 -8.71
N GLY A 271 -2.84 22.28 -7.93
CA GLY A 271 -3.37 22.15 -6.58
C GLY A 271 -4.82 22.62 -6.47
N ILE A 272 -5.54 22.09 -5.49
CA ILE A 272 -6.89 22.51 -5.12
C ILE A 272 -7.09 22.40 -3.62
N ASP A 273 -7.88 23.28 -3.04
CA ASP A 273 -8.45 23.11 -1.70
C ASP A 273 -9.88 22.57 -1.80
N ALA A 274 -10.02 21.25 -1.70
CA ALA A 274 -11.32 20.57 -1.85
C ALA A 274 -12.31 20.85 -0.70
N ARG A 275 -11.90 21.58 0.33
CA ARG A 275 -12.83 22.12 1.35
C ARG A 275 -13.65 23.29 0.82
N ARG A 276 -13.19 23.92 -0.29
CA ARG A 276 -13.77 25.14 -0.88
C ARG A 276 -14.32 24.94 -2.27
N ALA A 277 -13.94 23.86 -2.96
CA ALA A 277 -14.36 23.58 -4.33
C ALA A 277 -14.39 22.07 -4.60
N SER A 278 -15.20 21.64 -5.57
CA SER A 278 -15.23 20.24 -6.01
C SER A 278 -13.98 19.89 -6.82
N LEU A 279 -13.52 18.64 -6.69
CA LEU A 279 -12.45 18.10 -7.55
C LEU A 279 -12.84 18.09 -9.04
N ASP A 280 -14.14 18.07 -9.35
CA ASP A 280 -14.69 18.08 -10.72
C ASP A 280 -14.73 19.49 -11.32
N ASP A 281 -14.53 20.54 -10.51
CA ASP A 281 -14.46 21.92 -11.01
C ASP A 281 -13.09 22.21 -11.59
N ALA A 282 -12.98 22.10 -12.91
CA ALA A 282 -11.74 22.37 -13.62
C ALA A 282 -11.20 23.80 -13.41
N GLY A 283 -12.07 24.77 -13.12
CA GLY A 283 -11.69 26.18 -12.88
C GLY A 283 -11.10 26.42 -11.48
N ALA A 284 -11.32 25.49 -10.54
CA ALA A 284 -10.80 25.60 -9.18
C ALA A 284 -9.35 25.13 -9.02
N TRP A 285 -8.85 24.37 -9.97
CA TRP A 285 -7.45 23.93 -9.99
C TRP A 285 -6.52 25.06 -10.40
N PHE A 286 -5.45 25.25 -9.66
CA PHE A 286 -4.45 26.27 -9.96
C PHE A 286 -3.06 25.65 -10.13
N PRO A 287 -2.21 26.24 -10.99
CA PRO A 287 -0.88 25.69 -11.25
C PRO A 287 0.03 25.83 -10.02
N LEU A 288 0.71 24.73 -9.63
CA LEU A 288 1.80 24.68 -8.67
C LEU A 288 3.15 24.58 -9.38
N LEU A 289 3.24 23.74 -10.42
CA LEU A 289 4.39 23.58 -11.28
C LEU A 289 3.90 23.63 -12.74
N PRO A 290 4.32 24.59 -13.55
CA PRO A 290 3.98 24.63 -14.97
C PRO A 290 4.57 23.41 -15.68
N ARG A 291 4.06 23.08 -16.88
CA ARG A 291 4.60 21.97 -17.67
C ARG A 291 6.10 22.12 -17.86
N THR A 292 6.84 21.21 -17.23
CA THR A 292 8.30 21.21 -17.15
C THR A 292 8.86 19.91 -17.72
N ARG A 293 9.94 20.01 -18.48
CA ARG A 293 10.61 18.86 -19.08
C ARG A 293 11.22 17.97 -17.99
N LEU A 294 11.06 16.64 -18.15
CA LEU A 294 11.73 15.64 -17.35
C LEU A 294 12.79 14.89 -18.16
N GLN A 295 13.75 14.29 -17.48
CA GLN A 295 14.75 13.39 -18.00
C GLN A 295 14.51 11.97 -17.51
N PRO A 296 14.83 10.94 -18.29
CA PRO A 296 14.82 9.57 -17.81
C PRO A 296 15.80 9.36 -16.64
N ASP A 297 15.49 8.38 -15.78
CA ASP A 297 16.37 7.92 -14.70
C ASP A 297 16.94 9.05 -13.82
N THR A 298 16.09 10.05 -13.49
CA THR A 298 16.53 11.28 -12.84
C THR A 298 15.55 11.71 -11.75
N ARG A 299 16.08 12.16 -10.59
CA ARG A 299 15.32 12.83 -9.56
C ARG A 299 15.32 14.33 -9.79
N HIS A 300 14.15 14.88 -10.13
CA HIS A 300 13.97 16.32 -10.38
C HIS A 300 13.42 16.99 -9.13
N ARG A 301 13.97 18.13 -8.77
CA ARG A 301 13.50 18.96 -7.67
C ARG A 301 13.13 20.34 -8.14
N PHE A 302 11.94 20.77 -7.75
CA PHE A 302 11.39 22.07 -8.11
C PHE A 302 10.96 22.81 -6.84
N ARG A 303 11.46 24.03 -6.68
CA ARG A 303 10.93 24.95 -5.70
C ARG A 303 9.62 25.51 -6.21
N LEU A 304 8.59 25.52 -5.34
CA LEU A 304 7.28 26.06 -5.64
C LEU A 304 7.12 27.39 -4.91
N ASP A 305 6.67 28.42 -5.63
CA ASP A 305 6.53 29.77 -5.06
C ASP A 305 5.08 30.07 -4.63
N ASP A 306 4.14 29.16 -4.90
CA ASP A 306 2.73 29.29 -4.48
C ASP A 306 2.56 28.94 -3.00
N VAL A 307 1.99 29.85 -2.25
CA VAL A 307 1.77 29.73 -0.79
C VAL A 307 0.32 29.33 -0.44
N ARG A 308 -0.51 29.04 -1.43
CA ARG A 308 -1.91 28.65 -1.18
C ARG A 308 -1.98 27.28 -0.51
N THR A 309 -2.95 27.12 0.38
CA THR A 309 -3.27 25.83 0.97
C THR A 309 -3.89 24.92 -0.07
N VAL A 310 -3.43 23.68 -0.14
CA VAL A 310 -3.97 22.61 -0.96
C VAL A 310 -4.33 21.40 -0.11
N THR A 311 -5.37 20.68 -0.50
CA THR A 311 -5.75 19.37 0.05
C THR A 311 -5.48 18.27 -0.93
N HIS A 312 -5.49 18.58 -2.24
CA HIS A 312 -5.23 17.63 -3.32
C HIS A 312 -4.28 18.24 -4.34
N VAL A 313 -3.47 17.38 -4.92
CA VAL A 313 -2.58 17.73 -6.02
C VAL A 313 -2.82 16.77 -7.17
N ARG A 314 -3.00 17.33 -8.37
CA ARG A 314 -3.03 16.60 -9.63
C ARG A 314 -1.65 16.66 -10.28
N LEU A 315 -1.12 15.49 -10.57
CA LEU A 315 0.06 15.31 -11.42
C LEU A 315 -0.41 14.94 -12.83
N ASP A 316 0.00 15.72 -13.82
CA ASP A 316 -0.12 15.39 -15.23
C ASP A 316 1.23 15.03 -15.79
N ILE A 317 1.34 13.90 -16.52
CA ILE A 317 2.54 13.45 -17.23
C ILE A 317 2.29 13.45 -18.74
N TYR A 318 3.30 13.76 -19.55
CA TYR A 318 3.13 14.01 -20.98
C TYR A 318 4.09 13.19 -21.84
N PRO A 319 3.56 12.40 -22.85
CA PRO A 319 2.14 12.08 -23.04
C PRO A 319 1.67 10.98 -22.11
N ASP A 320 2.53 10.03 -21.79
CA ASP A 320 2.36 8.84 -20.96
C ASP A 320 3.69 8.47 -20.30
N GLY A 321 3.75 7.32 -19.65
CA GLY A 321 4.96 6.76 -19.07
C GLY A 321 4.81 6.43 -17.59
N GLY A 322 5.90 6.58 -16.85
CA GLY A 322 5.90 6.24 -15.44
C GLY A 322 6.62 7.25 -14.56
N LEU A 323 6.35 7.17 -13.28
CA LEU A 323 7.03 7.90 -12.23
C LEU A 323 7.37 6.96 -11.07
N ALA A 324 8.64 6.94 -10.67
CA ALA A 324 9.09 6.13 -9.56
C ALA A 324 8.54 6.64 -8.23
N ARG A 325 8.66 7.97 -8.00
CA ARG A 325 8.13 8.63 -6.79
C ARG A 325 7.68 10.06 -7.08
N LEU A 326 6.65 10.48 -6.34
CA LEU A 326 6.23 11.87 -6.16
C LEU A 326 6.43 12.24 -4.69
N ARG A 327 7.14 13.35 -4.41
CA ARG A 327 7.26 13.91 -3.07
C ARG A 327 6.84 15.38 -3.10
N LEU A 328 6.03 15.78 -2.12
CA LEU A 328 5.53 17.13 -1.98
C LEU A 328 5.88 17.65 -0.58
N LEU A 329 7.08 18.21 -0.45
CA LEU A 329 7.59 18.69 0.84
C LEU A 329 6.95 20.02 1.21
N GLY A 330 6.38 20.07 2.39
CA GLY A 330 5.66 21.24 2.86
C GLY A 330 5.24 21.12 4.31
N ALA A 331 4.37 22.01 4.75
CA ALA A 331 3.86 22.02 6.10
C ALA A 331 2.33 21.97 6.11
N LEU A 332 1.77 21.22 7.06
CA LEU A 332 0.32 21.23 7.30
C LEU A 332 -0.09 22.62 7.82
N THR A 333 -1.22 23.11 7.32
CA THR A 333 -1.84 24.32 7.90
C THR A 333 -2.44 23.97 9.25
N ARG A 334 -2.21 24.81 10.26
CA ARG A 334 -2.82 24.62 11.57
C ARG A 334 -4.33 24.70 11.45
N THR A 335 -5.03 23.77 12.07
CA THR A 335 -6.50 23.75 12.19
C THR A 335 -6.97 24.82 13.20
N SER A 336 -6.61 26.06 12.99
CA SER A 336 -7.08 27.17 13.86
C SER A 336 -8.24 27.94 13.27
N ASP A 337 -8.66 27.63 12.05
CA ASP A 337 -9.86 28.22 11.48
C ASP A 337 -11.06 27.29 11.69
N PRO A 338 -12.04 27.65 12.54
CA PRO A 338 -13.29 26.92 12.59
C PRO A 338 -13.93 26.99 11.20
N ILE A 339 -14.32 25.81 10.68
CA ILE A 339 -15.12 25.74 9.46
C ILE A 339 -16.44 26.43 9.79
N THR A 340 -16.60 27.68 9.38
CA THR A 340 -17.90 28.33 9.32
C THR A 340 -18.62 27.77 8.09
N PHE A 341 -19.57 26.91 8.34
CA PHE A 341 -20.58 26.57 7.34
C PHE A 341 -21.55 27.74 7.28
N ASP A 342 -21.54 28.51 6.19
CA ASP A 342 -22.63 29.38 5.78
C ASP A 342 -23.61 28.58 4.91
#